data_9852e07efda7f08c99b9b4e241f71933
#
_entry.id   9852e07efda7f08c99b9b4e241f71933
#
_cell.length_a   1.000
_cell.length_b   1.000
_cell.length_c   1.000
_cell.angle_alpha   90.00
_cell.angle_beta   90.00
_cell.angle_gamma   90.00
#
_symmetry.space_group_name_H-M   'P 1'
#
loop_
_entity.id
_entity.type
_entity.pdbx_description
1 polymer ?
#
loop_
_entity_poly.entity_id
_entity_poly.type
_entity_poly.pdbx_seq_one_letter_code
_entity_poly.pdbx_strand_id
1 'polypeptide(L)'
;MAFCIAGHHAGLANGVGEGENRRTLKERLALQFGQDIPKLDSVWQQEIQLPPNLPDPTLKPSESHPAFSLAFFTRMLYSCLVDADFLDTEIFYNQLENKISQRCGAPDLTELQQAFDIYLAAFRRRIAEAKAENEEDKRKAELNRLRSEVLDYAVQQANLPKGLFTLTVPTGGGKTFTSMAFALEHAKQHGMRRVIYVIPFTSIIEQNAAEFRKAFGELGEAAVLGRSLRRKE
;
A
#
# COMPACT_ATOMS: atom_id res chain seq x y z
N MET A 1 -11.26 15.81 11.99
CA MET A 1 -10.01 16.29 12.59
C MET A 1 -9.81 15.77 14.02
N ALA A 2 -10.67 16.03 14.99
CA ALA A 2 -10.51 15.60 16.39
C ALA A 2 -10.23 14.11 16.61
N PHE A 3 -10.89 13.21 15.85
CA PHE A 3 -10.61 11.78 15.87
C PHE A 3 -9.18 11.43 15.48
N CYS A 4 -8.65 12.11 14.47
CA CYS A 4 -7.28 11.88 14.00
C CYS A 4 -6.26 12.32 15.05
N ILE A 5 -6.43 13.52 15.60
CA ILE A 5 -5.55 14.07 16.64
C ILE A 5 -5.59 13.20 17.91
N ALA A 6 -6.79 12.84 18.38
CA ALA A 6 -6.92 12.02 19.59
C ALA A 6 -6.42 10.56 19.40
N GLY A 7 -6.31 10.11 18.17
CA GLY A 7 -6.02 8.70 17.83
C GLY A 7 -4.60 8.42 17.34
N HIS A 8 -3.78 9.44 17.00
CA HIS A 8 -2.53 9.19 16.26
C HIS A 8 -1.54 8.27 17.02
N HIS A 9 -1.48 8.30 18.33
CA HIS A 9 -0.65 7.36 19.11
C HIS A 9 -1.38 6.08 19.57
N ALA A 10 -2.73 6.07 19.58
CA ALA A 10 -3.50 5.01 20.22
C ALA A 10 -4.51 4.31 19.31
N GLY A 11 -4.61 4.73 18.05
CA GLY A 11 -5.64 4.30 17.12
C GLY A 11 -6.96 5.07 17.27
N LEU A 12 -7.78 5.06 16.20
CA LEU A 12 -9.05 5.78 16.18
C LEU A 12 -10.00 5.27 17.27
N ALA A 13 -10.52 6.20 18.08
CA ALA A 13 -11.50 5.91 19.11
C ALA A 13 -12.92 5.81 18.52
N ASN A 14 -13.83 5.12 19.21
CA ASN A 14 -15.26 5.22 18.94
C ASN A 14 -15.77 6.61 19.29
N GLY A 15 -16.78 7.12 18.55
CA GLY A 15 -17.33 8.46 18.79
C GLY A 15 -18.15 8.52 20.07
N VAL A 16 -19.03 7.56 20.23
CA VAL A 16 -19.98 7.38 21.34
C VAL A 16 -20.13 5.90 21.65
N GLY A 17 -20.60 5.57 22.84
CA GLY A 17 -20.82 4.20 23.29
C GLY A 17 -19.89 3.81 24.43
N GLU A 18 -20.15 2.68 25.07
CA GLU A 18 -19.30 2.11 26.09
C GLU A 18 -18.17 1.34 25.41
N GLY A 19 -16.96 1.85 25.47
CA GLY A 19 -15.78 1.16 24.98
C GLY A 19 -15.27 0.19 26.05
N GLU A 20 -15.35 -1.11 25.81
CA GLU A 20 -14.90 -2.14 26.76
C GLU A 20 -13.43 -1.99 27.17
N ASN A 21 -12.57 -1.38 26.35
CA ASN A 21 -11.14 -1.26 26.65
C ASN A 21 -10.51 0.11 26.33
N ARG A 22 -11.24 1.06 25.73
CA ARG A 22 -10.71 2.39 25.36
C ARG A 22 -11.77 3.46 25.51
N ARG A 23 -11.44 4.58 26.14
CA ARG A 23 -12.32 5.74 26.22
C ARG A 23 -12.74 6.23 24.84
N THR A 24 -14.02 6.53 24.68
CA THR A 24 -14.57 7.14 23.45
C THR A 24 -14.01 8.55 23.24
N LEU A 25 -14.15 9.10 22.05
CA LEU A 25 -13.75 10.48 21.77
C LEU A 25 -14.48 11.46 22.71
N LYS A 26 -15.81 11.26 22.91
CA LYS A 26 -16.62 12.10 23.81
C LYS A 26 -16.09 12.09 25.23
N GLU A 27 -15.74 10.93 25.78
CA GLU A 27 -15.16 10.80 27.13
C GLU A 27 -13.79 11.49 27.23
N ARG A 28 -12.95 11.37 26.19
CA ARG A 28 -11.63 12.03 26.15
C ARG A 28 -11.75 13.55 26.10
N LEU A 29 -12.71 14.08 25.35
CA LEU A 29 -12.95 15.53 25.27
C LEU A 29 -13.62 16.10 26.55
N ALA A 30 -14.31 15.26 27.33
CA ALA A 30 -14.92 15.63 28.60
C ALA A 30 -13.96 15.54 29.79
N LEU A 31 -12.73 15.04 29.62
CA LEU A 31 -11.74 14.95 30.67
C LEU A 31 -11.34 16.36 31.12
N GLN A 32 -11.61 16.67 32.39
CA GLN A 32 -11.01 17.83 33.07
C GLN A 32 -9.62 17.40 33.53
N PHE A 33 -8.60 18.00 32.95
CA PHE A 33 -7.24 17.83 33.43
C PHE A 33 -7.08 18.64 34.72
N GLY A 34 -6.92 17.96 35.86
CA GLY A 34 -6.73 18.59 37.18
C GLY A 34 -5.38 19.28 37.35
N GLN A 35 -4.57 19.37 36.31
CA GLN A 35 -3.30 20.11 36.30
C GLN A 35 -3.32 21.10 35.14
N ASP A 36 -2.72 22.26 35.34
CA ASP A 36 -2.50 23.24 34.28
C ASP A 36 -1.69 22.61 33.16
N ILE A 37 -2.28 22.54 31.96
CA ILE A 37 -1.54 22.13 30.77
C ILE A 37 -0.46 23.17 30.51
N PRO A 38 0.84 22.80 30.44
CA PRO A 38 1.90 23.74 30.14
C PRO A 38 1.56 24.51 28.85
N LYS A 39 1.72 25.82 28.88
CA LYS A 39 1.56 26.64 27.69
C LYS A 39 2.65 26.26 26.70
N LEU A 40 2.24 26.00 25.45
CA LEU A 40 3.18 25.82 24.37
C LEU A 40 4.02 27.07 24.15
N ASP A 41 5.31 26.93 23.89
CA ASP A 41 6.16 28.04 23.50
C ASP A 41 5.61 28.68 22.22
N SER A 42 5.62 30.01 22.15
CA SER A 42 5.11 30.75 20.99
C SER A 42 5.90 30.52 19.69
N VAL A 43 7.07 29.91 19.77
CA VAL A 43 7.94 29.57 18.62
C VAL A 43 7.18 28.76 17.59
N TRP A 44 6.27 27.84 18.00
CA TRP A 44 5.50 27.03 17.07
C TRP A 44 4.65 27.87 16.09
N GLN A 45 4.20 29.06 16.47
CA GLN A 45 3.41 29.98 15.62
C GLN A 45 4.27 30.59 14.50
N GLN A 46 5.59 30.63 14.68
CA GLN A 46 6.53 31.11 13.66
C GLN A 46 6.92 29.98 12.70
N GLU A 47 7.01 28.76 13.21
CA GLU A 47 7.42 27.59 12.43
C GLU A 47 6.26 26.97 11.64
N ILE A 48 5.05 26.98 12.18
CA ILE A 48 3.86 26.39 11.55
C ILE A 48 2.94 27.51 11.06
N GLN A 49 3.04 27.83 9.78
CA GLN A 49 2.11 28.74 9.12
C GLN A 49 1.07 27.90 8.35
N LEU A 50 -0.18 27.99 8.80
CA LEU A 50 -1.29 27.41 8.03
C LEU A 50 -1.45 28.20 6.73
N PRO A 51 -1.61 27.53 5.57
CA PRO A 51 -1.97 28.23 4.34
C PRO A 51 -3.24 29.05 4.55
N PRO A 52 -3.26 30.32 4.12
CA PRO A 52 -4.38 31.23 4.37
C PRO A 52 -5.71 30.75 3.78
N ASN A 53 -5.64 29.87 2.78
CA ASN A 53 -6.79 29.26 2.12
C ASN A 53 -6.60 27.74 2.04
N LEU A 54 -6.89 27.04 3.14
CA LEU A 54 -7.07 25.59 3.05
C LEU A 54 -8.37 25.34 2.28
N PRO A 55 -8.31 24.71 1.10
CA PRO A 55 -9.54 24.37 0.38
C PRO A 55 -10.36 23.40 1.24
N ASP A 56 -11.65 23.68 1.36
CA ASP A 56 -12.56 22.72 1.95
C ASP A 56 -12.48 21.41 1.16
N PRO A 57 -12.33 20.28 1.84
CA PRO A 57 -12.32 19.00 1.16
C PRO A 57 -13.66 18.82 0.45
N THR A 58 -13.66 18.77 -0.88
CA THR A 58 -14.85 18.48 -1.68
C THR A 58 -15.24 17.01 -1.50
N LEU A 59 -15.72 16.69 -0.31
CA LEU A 59 -16.23 15.37 -0.02
C LEU A 59 -17.62 15.24 -0.67
N LYS A 60 -17.74 14.33 -1.63
CA LYS A 60 -19.03 13.91 -2.18
C LYS A 60 -19.40 12.57 -1.55
N PRO A 61 -20.16 12.56 -0.44
CA PRO A 61 -20.57 11.32 0.18
C PRO A 61 -21.44 10.51 -0.79
N SER A 62 -21.32 9.19 -0.73
CA SER A 62 -22.24 8.31 -1.45
C SER A 62 -23.66 8.55 -0.98
N GLU A 63 -24.61 8.72 -1.88
CA GLU A 63 -26.03 8.92 -1.53
C GLU A 63 -26.58 7.73 -0.74
N SER A 64 -26.17 6.51 -1.10
CA SER A 64 -26.60 5.28 -0.43
C SER A 64 -25.89 5.00 0.91
N HIS A 65 -24.65 5.48 1.09
CA HIS A 65 -23.83 5.18 2.26
C HIS A 65 -23.03 6.41 2.74
N PRO A 66 -23.66 7.51 3.14
CA PRO A 66 -22.98 8.75 3.51
C PRO A 66 -22.11 8.59 4.76
N ALA A 67 -22.57 7.82 5.75
CA ALA A 67 -21.81 7.53 6.97
C ALA A 67 -20.52 6.75 6.69
N PHE A 68 -20.56 5.80 5.76
CA PHE A 68 -19.38 5.06 5.33
C PHE A 68 -18.36 5.98 4.64
N SER A 69 -18.83 6.86 3.75
CA SER A 69 -17.96 7.82 3.05
C SER A 69 -17.23 8.74 4.04
N LEU A 70 -17.94 9.23 5.07
CA LEU A 70 -17.35 10.07 6.10
C LEU A 70 -16.37 9.29 6.99
N ALA A 71 -16.70 8.06 7.37
CA ALA A 71 -15.81 7.19 8.14
C ALA A 71 -14.55 6.83 7.35
N PHE A 72 -14.67 6.57 6.05
CA PHE A 72 -13.54 6.31 5.18
C PHE A 72 -12.64 7.53 5.04
N PHE A 73 -13.20 8.71 4.80
CA PHE A 73 -12.46 9.97 4.74
C PHE A 73 -11.69 10.25 6.05
N THR A 74 -12.34 10.04 7.20
CA THR A 74 -11.68 10.18 8.51
C THR A 74 -10.49 9.24 8.64
N ARG A 75 -10.61 7.98 8.19
CA ARG A 75 -9.50 7.03 8.19
C ARG A 75 -8.37 7.44 7.25
N MET A 76 -8.68 8.01 6.10
CA MET A 76 -7.66 8.53 5.18
C MET A 76 -6.88 9.69 5.80
N LEU A 77 -7.56 10.67 6.40
CA LEU A 77 -6.91 11.77 7.14
C LEU A 77 -6.05 11.26 8.28
N TYR A 78 -6.55 10.29 9.04
CA TYR A 78 -5.80 9.64 10.11
C TYR A 78 -4.54 8.96 9.58
N SER A 79 -4.65 8.23 8.48
CA SER A 79 -3.49 7.58 7.84
C SER A 79 -2.44 8.59 7.38
N CYS A 80 -2.87 9.72 6.81
CA CYS A 80 -1.94 10.78 6.41
C CYS A 80 -1.23 11.42 7.61
N LEU A 81 -1.96 11.66 8.71
CA LEU A 81 -1.37 12.22 9.93
C LEU A 81 -0.33 11.28 10.54
N VAL A 82 -0.67 10.00 10.67
CA VAL A 82 0.25 8.98 11.19
C VAL A 82 1.47 8.82 10.29
N ASP A 83 1.28 8.85 8.98
CA ASP A 83 2.39 8.75 8.03
C ASP A 83 3.33 9.97 8.13
N ALA A 84 2.76 11.17 8.26
CA ALA A 84 3.54 12.40 8.45
C ALA A 84 4.35 12.39 9.74
N ASP A 85 3.76 11.94 10.85
CA ASP A 85 4.44 11.80 12.16
C ASP A 85 5.63 10.83 12.07
N PHE A 86 5.42 9.67 11.43
CA PHE A 86 6.51 8.71 11.20
C PHE A 86 7.60 9.24 10.28
N LEU A 87 7.23 9.96 9.22
CA LEU A 87 8.18 10.54 8.28
C LEU A 87 9.04 11.63 8.93
N ASP A 88 8.42 12.50 9.71
CA ASP A 88 9.12 13.56 10.44
C ASP A 88 10.12 12.97 11.43
N THR A 89 9.68 11.99 12.22
CA THR A 89 10.55 11.25 13.14
C THR A 89 11.73 10.57 12.41
N GLU A 90 11.46 9.92 11.27
CA GLU A 90 12.51 9.28 10.47
C GLU A 90 13.51 10.30 9.92
N ILE A 91 13.03 11.44 9.42
CA ILE A 91 13.89 12.52 8.91
C ILE A 91 14.79 13.03 10.03
N PHE A 92 14.24 13.27 11.22
CA PHE A 92 15.00 13.72 12.38
C PHE A 92 16.14 12.75 12.73
N TYR A 93 15.87 11.45 12.86
CA TYR A 93 16.90 10.47 13.18
C TYR A 93 17.90 10.29 12.04
N ASN A 94 17.48 10.32 10.77
CA ASN A 94 18.38 10.23 9.63
C ASN A 94 19.35 11.43 9.59
N GLN A 95 18.88 12.64 9.94
CA GLN A 95 19.74 13.81 10.04
C GLN A 95 20.78 13.66 11.15
N LEU A 96 20.39 13.14 12.34
CA LEU A 96 21.32 12.88 13.44
C LEU A 96 22.38 11.84 13.07
N GLU A 97 22.04 10.85 12.29
CA GLU A 97 22.93 9.76 11.86
C GLU A 97 23.65 10.03 10.54
N ASN A 98 23.49 11.23 9.94
CA ASN A 98 23.99 11.59 8.61
C ASN A 98 23.59 10.60 7.51
N LYS A 99 22.40 10.01 7.61
CA LYS A 99 21.82 9.11 6.62
C LYS A 99 20.95 9.89 5.64
N ILE A 100 21.02 9.50 4.36
CA ILE A 100 20.11 10.06 3.33
C ILE A 100 18.77 9.33 3.43
N SER A 101 17.67 10.08 3.60
CA SER A 101 16.33 9.50 3.52
C SER A 101 16.06 8.99 2.09
N GLN A 102 15.84 7.69 1.95
CA GLN A 102 15.65 7.03 0.64
C GLN A 102 14.18 7.06 0.15
N ARG A 103 13.27 7.76 0.85
CA ARG A 103 11.85 7.75 0.49
C ARG A 103 11.44 8.70 -0.63
N CYS A 104 12.37 9.45 -1.22
CA CYS A 104 12.11 10.33 -2.35
C CYS A 104 12.41 9.61 -3.66
N GLY A 105 11.44 9.57 -4.58
CA GLY A 105 11.66 9.08 -5.95
C GLY A 105 11.20 7.64 -6.19
N ALA A 106 9.99 7.29 -5.74
CA ALA A 106 9.40 6.02 -6.18
C ALA A 106 9.34 5.99 -7.71
N PRO A 107 9.82 4.90 -8.36
CA PRO A 107 9.75 4.74 -9.80
C PRO A 107 8.31 4.82 -10.30
N ASP A 108 8.11 5.29 -11.51
CA ASP A 108 6.79 5.30 -12.10
C ASP A 108 6.35 3.88 -12.54
N LEU A 109 5.06 3.73 -12.85
CA LEU A 109 4.54 2.42 -13.26
C LEU A 109 5.09 1.95 -14.60
N THR A 110 5.57 2.85 -15.44
CA THR A 110 6.17 2.51 -16.75
C THR A 110 7.54 1.89 -16.55
N GLU A 111 8.35 2.48 -15.69
CA GLU A 111 9.67 1.94 -15.30
C GLU A 111 9.52 0.56 -14.65
N LEU A 112 8.54 0.42 -13.74
CA LEU A 112 8.25 -0.86 -13.08
C LEU A 112 7.76 -1.93 -14.08
N GLN A 113 6.92 -1.55 -15.03
CA GLN A 113 6.48 -2.47 -16.08
C GLN A 113 7.66 -2.93 -16.92
N GLN A 114 8.52 -2.02 -17.38
CA GLN A 114 9.70 -2.38 -18.16
C GLN A 114 10.61 -3.35 -17.40
N ALA A 115 10.90 -3.08 -16.13
CA ALA A 115 11.71 -3.98 -15.30
C ALA A 115 11.05 -5.36 -15.17
N PHE A 116 9.74 -5.39 -14.96
CA PHE A 116 8.98 -6.63 -14.86
C PHE A 116 8.97 -7.44 -16.16
N ASP A 117 8.81 -6.77 -17.30
CA ASP A 117 8.85 -7.40 -18.62
C ASP A 117 10.22 -8.02 -18.92
N ILE A 118 11.31 -7.32 -18.57
CA ILE A 118 12.67 -7.85 -18.67
C ILE A 118 12.83 -9.10 -17.80
N TYR A 119 12.34 -9.06 -16.56
CA TYR A 119 12.38 -10.22 -15.66
C TYR A 119 11.59 -11.41 -16.23
N LEU A 120 10.38 -11.18 -16.73
CA LEU A 120 9.55 -12.23 -17.32
C LEU A 120 10.19 -12.82 -18.58
N ALA A 121 10.78 -11.99 -19.44
CA ALA A 121 11.49 -12.45 -20.63
C ALA A 121 12.68 -13.35 -20.27
N ALA A 122 13.49 -12.93 -19.28
CA ALA A 122 14.60 -13.72 -18.78
C ALA A 122 14.13 -15.04 -18.13
N PHE A 123 13.03 -15.00 -17.39
CA PHE A 123 12.42 -16.17 -16.79
C PHE A 123 11.93 -17.17 -17.85
N ARG A 124 11.22 -16.69 -18.88
CA ARG A 124 10.74 -17.52 -20.01
C ARG A 124 11.89 -18.15 -20.80
N ARG A 125 12.94 -17.38 -21.09
CA ARG A 125 14.13 -17.88 -21.76
C ARG A 125 14.79 -19.03 -20.98
N ARG A 126 14.98 -18.85 -19.69
CA ARG A 126 15.56 -19.89 -18.81
C ARG A 126 14.70 -21.17 -18.79
N ILE A 127 13.37 -21.05 -18.84
CA ILE A 127 12.48 -22.21 -18.93
C ILE A 127 12.61 -22.90 -20.29
N ALA A 128 12.70 -22.13 -21.37
CA ALA A 128 12.83 -22.69 -22.73
C ALA A 128 14.19 -23.38 -22.94
N GLU A 129 15.25 -22.91 -22.30
CA GLU A 129 16.58 -23.49 -22.37
C GLU A 129 16.77 -24.72 -21.46
N ALA A 130 15.86 -24.93 -20.49
CA ALA A 130 15.93 -26.06 -19.57
C ALA A 130 15.65 -27.37 -20.32
N LYS A 131 16.61 -28.30 -20.29
CA LYS A 131 16.44 -29.63 -20.86
C LYS A 131 15.55 -30.49 -19.97
N ALA A 132 14.58 -31.14 -20.54
CA ALA A 132 13.71 -32.11 -19.86
C ALA A 132 14.37 -33.49 -19.94
N GLU A 133 15.11 -33.88 -18.93
CA GLU A 133 15.85 -35.13 -18.87
C GLU A 133 15.03 -36.31 -18.32
N ASN A 134 13.95 -35.99 -17.60
CA ASN A 134 13.07 -36.98 -16.97
C ASN A 134 11.62 -36.57 -17.02
N GLU A 135 10.71 -37.42 -16.58
CA GLU A 135 9.25 -37.16 -16.59
C GLU A 135 8.84 -36.02 -15.66
N GLU A 136 9.59 -35.76 -14.58
CA GLU A 136 9.34 -34.64 -13.70
C GLU A 136 9.65 -33.31 -14.37
N ASP A 137 10.75 -33.24 -15.13
CA ASP A 137 11.13 -32.04 -15.87
C ASP A 137 10.13 -31.75 -16.99
N LYS A 138 9.60 -32.78 -17.67
CA LYS A 138 8.53 -32.62 -18.65
C LYS A 138 7.26 -32.04 -18.02
N ARG A 139 6.86 -32.53 -16.83
CA ARG A 139 5.72 -31.97 -16.08
C ARG A 139 5.94 -30.53 -15.65
N LYS A 140 7.15 -30.16 -15.21
CA LYS A 140 7.52 -28.78 -14.88
C LYS A 140 7.46 -27.88 -16.11
N ALA A 141 7.98 -28.34 -17.24
CA ALA A 141 7.93 -27.62 -18.51
C ALA A 141 6.48 -27.35 -18.94
N GLU A 142 5.62 -28.36 -18.92
CA GLU A 142 4.20 -28.21 -19.24
C GLU A 142 3.48 -27.27 -18.28
N LEU A 143 3.73 -27.35 -16.97
CA LEU A 143 3.16 -26.43 -16.00
C LEU A 143 3.59 -24.98 -16.27
N ASN A 144 4.85 -24.77 -16.63
CA ASN A 144 5.36 -23.43 -16.94
C ASN A 144 4.80 -22.90 -18.26
N ARG A 145 4.55 -23.76 -19.24
CA ARG A 145 3.83 -23.41 -20.47
C ARG A 145 2.42 -22.89 -20.14
N LEU A 146 1.66 -23.66 -19.36
CA LEU A 146 0.30 -23.27 -18.92
C LEU A 146 0.31 -21.95 -18.13
N ARG A 147 1.27 -21.76 -17.24
CA ARG A 147 1.44 -20.48 -16.50
C ARG A 147 1.67 -19.30 -17.44
N SER A 148 2.47 -19.49 -18.49
CA SER A 148 2.71 -18.46 -19.49
C SER A 148 1.45 -18.13 -20.29
N GLU A 149 0.67 -19.14 -20.69
CA GLU A 149 -0.60 -18.93 -21.40
C GLU A 149 -1.62 -18.18 -20.55
N VAL A 150 -1.75 -18.51 -19.25
CA VAL A 150 -2.63 -17.80 -18.31
C VAL A 150 -2.20 -16.36 -18.17
N LEU A 151 -0.89 -16.10 -18.03
CA LEU A 151 -0.35 -14.75 -17.91
C LEU A 151 -0.61 -13.93 -19.19
N ASP A 152 -0.33 -14.49 -20.36
CA ASP A 152 -0.52 -13.80 -21.64
C ASP A 152 -2.00 -13.49 -21.88
N TYR A 153 -2.89 -14.42 -21.56
CA TYR A 153 -4.33 -14.18 -21.62
C TYR A 153 -4.76 -13.05 -20.67
N ALA A 154 -4.28 -13.06 -19.43
CA ALA A 154 -4.62 -12.02 -18.47
C ALA A 154 -4.14 -10.64 -18.93
N VAL A 155 -2.92 -10.52 -19.45
CA VAL A 155 -2.38 -9.27 -20.00
C VAL A 155 -3.21 -8.76 -21.17
N GLN A 156 -3.68 -9.64 -22.07
CA GLN A 156 -4.58 -9.27 -23.17
C GLN A 156 -5.90 -8.66 -22.67
N GLN A 157 -6.40 -9.12 -21.52
CA GLN A 157 -7.62 -8.58 -20.92
C GLN A 157 -7.40 -7.22 -20.20
N ALA A 158 -6.16 -6.75 -20.06
CA ALA A 158 -5.86 -5.48 -19.39
C ALA A 158 -6.43 -4.24 -20.11
N ASN A 159 -6.80 -4.37 -21.40
CA ASN A 159 -7.45 -3.31 -22.18
C ASN A 159 -8.95 -3.12 -21.85
N LEU A 160 -9.56 -4.05 -21.13
CA LEU A 160 -10.97 -3.95 -20.76
C LEU A 160 -11.20 -2.72 -19.85
N PRO A 161 -12.42 -2.14 -19.88
CA PRO A 161 -12.76 -1.01 -19.00
C PRO A 161 -12.51 -1.30 -17.53
N LYS A 162 -12.27 -0.24 -16.75
CA LYS A 162 -12.11 -0.35 -15.28
C LYS A 162 -13.32 -1.05 -14.65
N GLY A 163 -13.05 -2.02 -13.80
CA GLY A 163 -14.10 -2.82 -13.19
C GLY A 163 -13.57 -3.88 -12.23
N LEU A 164 -14.41 -4.83 -11.90
CA LEU A 164 -14.07 -6.00 -11.11
C LEU A 164 -13.63 -7.13 -12.04
N PHE A 165 -12.43 -7.65 -11.81
CA PHE A 165 -11.88 -8.80 -12.52
C PHE A 165 -11.67 -9.95 -11.54
N THR A 166 -11.85 -11.17 -12.01
CA THR A 166 -11.61 -12.40 -11.25
C THR A 166 -10.54 -13.24 -11.95
N LEU A 167 -9.61 -13.79 -11.17
CA LEU A 167 -8.58 -14.70 -11.66
C LEU A 167 -8.73 -16.05 -10.95
N THR A 168 -9.36 -17.01 -11.60
CA THR A 168 -9.59 -18.36 -11.05
C THR A 168 -8.57 -19.32 -11.64
N VAL A 169 -7.50 -19.57 -10.88
CA VAL A 169 -6.40 -20.46 -11.25
C VAL A 169 -6.03 -21.32 -10.05
N PRO A 170 -5.73 -22.62 -10.23
CA PRO A 170 -5.31 -23.51 -9.13
C PRO A 170 -4.10 -22.99 -8.36
N THR A 171 -3.90 -23.49 -7.15
CA THR A 171 -2.68 -23.21 -6.38
C THR A 171 -1.46 -23.67 -7.17
N GLY A 172 -0.41 -22.83 -7.20
CA GLY A 172 0.76 -23.09 -8.04
C GLY A 172 0.63 -22.66 -9.50
N GLY A 173 -0.55 -22.21 -9.96
CA GLY A 173 -0.78 -21.78 -11.35
C GLY A 173 -0.27 -20.38 -11.72
N GLY A 174 0.61 -19.77 -10.92
CA GLY A 174 1.29 -18.51 -11.30
C GLY A 174 0.50 -17.24 -10.97
N LYS A 175 -0.53 -17.27 -10.08
CA LYS A 175 -1.40 -16.13 -9.75
C LYS A 175 -0.64 -14.84 -9.41
N THR A 176 0.45 -14.92 -8.66
CA THR A 176 1.22 -13.75 -8.18
C THR A 176 1.78 -12.93 -9.34
N PHE A 177 2.46 -13.57 -10.28
CA PHE A 177 3.01 -12.86 -11.45
C PHE A 177 1.96 -12.50 -12.47
N THR A 178 0.95 -13.36 -12.68
CA THR A 178 -0.17 -13.07 -13.58
C THR A 178 -0.96 -11.84 -13.13
N SER A 179 -1.28 -11.75 -11.84
CA SER A 179 -2.01 -10.60 -11.31
C SER A 179 -1.18 -9.31 -11.32
N MET A 180 0.14 -9.40 -11.11
CA MET A 180 1.03 -8.23 -11.23
C MET A 180 1.15 -7.78 -12.68
N ALA A 181 1.38 -8.69 -13.63
CA ALA A 181 1.44 -8.37 -15.07
C ALA A 181 0.16 -7.67 -15.54
N PHE A 182 -1.01 -8.24 -15.18
CA PHE A 182 -2.30 -7.63 -15.47
C PHE A 182 -2.44 -6.25 -14.86
N ALA A 183 -2.09 -6.10 -13.57
CA ALA A 183 -2.27 -4.84 -12.84
C ALA A 183 -1.38 -3.72 -13.41
N LEU A 184 -0.13 -4.01 -13.77
CA LEU A 184 0.77 -3.03 -14.38
C LEU A 184 0.27 -2.61 -15.76
N GLU A 185 -0.09 -3.55 -16.62
CA GLU A 185 -0.61 -3.24 -17.95
C GLU A 185 -1.94 -2.49 -17.89
N HIS A 186 -2.88 -2.93 -17.05
CA HIS A 186 -4.16 -2.24 -16.85
C HIS A 186 -3.97 -0.82 -16.29
N ALA A 187 -3.06 -0.65 -15.34
CA ALA A 187 -2.73 0.64 -14.78
C ALA A 187 -2.17 1.60 -15.83
N LYS A 188 -1.28 1.12 -16.70
CA LYS A 188 -0.73 1.88 -17.83
C LYS A 188 -1.83 2.29 -18.82
N GLN A 189 -2.64 1.34 -19.26
CA GLN A 189 -3.73 1.60 -20.23
C GLN A 189 -4.74 2.62 -19.72
N HIS A 190 -4.97 2.66 -18.42
CA HIS A 190 -5.99 3.53 -17.80
C HIS A 190 -5.42 4.73 -17.02
N GLY A 191 -4.13 5.02 -17.16
CA GLY A 191 -3.47 6.16 -16.50
C GLY A 191 -3.54 6.10 -14.97
N MET A 192 -3.48 4.90 -14.40
CA MET A 192 -3.43 4.72 -12.95
C MET A 192 -2.01 4.97 -12.44
N ARG A 193 -1.87 5.35 -11.19
CA ARG A 193 -0.58 5.76 -10.60
C ARG A 193 -0.02 4.77 -9.58
N ARG A 194 -0.81 3.79 -9.14
CA ARG A 194 -0.43 2.85 -8.07
C ARG A 194 -1.14 1.52 -8.25
N VAL A 195 -0.47 0.46 -7.82
CA VAL A 195 -1.04 -0.87 -7.64
C VAL A 195 -1.04 -1.18 -6.14
N ILE A 196 -2.19 -1.57 -5.58
CA ILE A 196 -2.34 -1.91 -4.17
C ILE A 196 -2.68 -3.39 -4.06
N TYR A 197 -1.79 -4.14 -3.43
CA TYR A 197 -1.98 -5.54 -3.11
C TYR A 197 -2.51 -5.70 -1.68
N VAL A 198 -3.68 -6.32 -1.54
CA VAL A 198 -4.27 -6.60 -0.23
C VAL A 198 -4.23 -8.11 0.02
N ILE A 199 -3.53 -8.51 1.05
CA ILE A 199 -3.31 -9.91 1.41
C ILE A 199 -3.65 -10.10 2.89
N PRO A 200 -4.46 -11.11 3.26
CA PRO A 200 -4.96 -11.26 4.63
C PRO A 200 -3.90 -11.76 5.63
N PHE A 201 -2.79 -12.35 5.15
CA PHE A 201 -1.76 -12.96 5.99
C PHE A 201 -0.42 -12.26 5.87
N THR A 202 0.17 -11.85 6.99
CA THR A 202 1.44 -11.10 7.03
C THR A 202 2.61 -11.85 6.42
N SER A 203 2.71 -13.15 6.66
CA SER A 203 3.76 -14.00 6.07
C SER A 203 3.72 -14.04 4.53
N ILE A 204 2.50 -14.03 3.95
CA ILE A 204 2.32 -14.00 2.50
C ILE A 204 2.62 -12.61 1.94
N ILE A 205 2.35 -11.53 2.69
CA ILE A 205 2.73 -10.17 2.30
C ILE A 205 4.25 -10.08 2.13
N GLU A 206 5.01 -10.53 3.11
CA GLU A 206 6.48 -10.49 3.07
C GLU A 206 7.05 -11.34 1.93
N GLN A 207 6.50 -12.55 1.74
CA GLN A 207 6.88 -13.42 0.63
C GLN A 207 6.60 -12.78 -0.74
N ASN A 208 5.40 -12.25 -0.96
CA ASN A 208 5.07 -11.59 -2.23
C ASN A 208 5.88 -10.31 -2.44
N ALA A 209 6.11 -9.53 -1.38
CA ALA A 209 6.96 -8.35 -1.46
C ALA A 209 8.39 -8.71 -1.88
N ALA A 210 8.96 -9.78 -1.34
CA ALA A 210 10.28 -10.27 -1.73
C ALA A 210 10.32 -10.71 -3.20
N GLU A 211 9.29 -11.43 -3.68
CA GLU A 211 9.19 -11.83 -5.09
C GLU A 211 9.05 -10.62 -6.02
N PHE A 212 8.27 -9.60 -5.65
CA PHE A 212 8.13 -8.38 -6.44
C PHE A 212 9.40 -7.55 -6.44
N ARG A 213 10.10 -7.39 -5.30
CA ARG A 213 11.39 -6.72 -5.26
C ARG A 213 12.40 -7.39 -6.21
N LYS A 214 12.45 -8.73 -6.18
CA LYS A 214 13.28 -9.49 -7.10
C LYS A 214 12.90 -9.27 -8.57
N ALA A 215 11.62 -9.22 -8.87
CA ALA A 215 11.12 -9.02 -10.23
C ALA A 215 11.40 -7.60 -10.76
N PHE A 216 11.38 -6.59 -9.89
CA PHE A 216 11.71 -5.20 -10.25
C PHE A 216 13.21 -4.87 -10.18
N GLY A 217 14.05 -5.80 -9.73
CA GLY A 217 15.50 -5.63 -9.67
C GLY A 217 15.91 -4.42 -8.82
N GLU A 218 16.74 -3.54 -9.37
CA GLU A 218 17.24 -2.34 -8.67
C GLU A 218 16.13 -1.38 -8.23
N LEU A 219 15.00 -1.38 -8.90
CA LEU A 219 13.85 -0.56 -8.54
C LEU A 219 13.02 -1.15 -7.40
N GLY A 220 13.26 -2.41 -7.03
CA GLY A 220 12.41 -3.19 -6.13
C GLY A 220 12.26 -2.60 -4.73
N GLU A 221 13.33 -2.11 -4.12
CA GLU A 221 13.29 -1.53 -2.77
C GLU A 221 12.52 -0.20 -2.74
N ALA A 222 12.66 0.62 -3.76
CA ALA A 222 11.94 1.89 -3.87
C ALA A 222 10.47 1.71 -4.27
N ALA A 223 10.16 0.63 -5.02
CA ALA A 223 8.84 0.37 -5.58
C ALA A 223 7.89 -0.33 -4.61
N VAL A 224 8.42 -1.29 -3.82
CA VAL A 224 7.59 -2.20 -3.02
C VAL A 224 7.58 -1.79 -1.55
N LEU A 225 6.58 -1.01 -1.16
CA LEU A 225 6.32 -0.66 0.24
C LEU A 225 5.49 -1.79 0.89
N GLY A 226 6.17 -2.74 1.53
CA GLY A 226 5.51 -3.76 2.34
C GLY A 226 5.15 -3.20 3.72
N ARG A 227 3.88 -2.91 3.99
CA ARG A 227 3.40 -2.60 5.34
C ARG A 227 2.65 -3.80 5.90
N SER A 228 3.26 -4.47 6.85
CA SER A 228 2.54 -5.35 7.78
C SER A 228 1.82 -4.45 8.79
N LEU A 229 0.50 -4.46 8.77
CA LEU A 229 -0.30 -3.91 9.85
C LEU A 229 -0.19 -4.88 11.05
N ARG A 230 0.93 -4.84 11.76
CA ARG A 230 1.02 -5.52 13.05
C ARG A 230 0.03 -4.81 13.99
N ARG A 231 -1.08 -5.48 14.35
CA ARG A 231 -1.75 -5.15 15.59
C ARG A 231 -0.72 -5.35 16.70
N LYS A 232 -0.32 -4.27 17.37
CA LYS A 232 0.28 -4.40 18.69
C LYS A 232 -0.85 -4.91 19.58
N GLU A 233 -0.75 -6.17 20.00
CA GLU A 233 -1.54 -6.71 21.10
C GLU A 233 -1.26 -5.94 22.39
#